data_fea8870871f8b8e9957e5cd18027b6df
#
_entry.id   fea8870871f8b8e9957e5cd18027b6df
#
_cell.length_a   1.000
_cell.length_b   1.000
_cell.length_c   1.000
_cell.angle_alpha   90.00
_cell.angle_beta   90.00
_cell.angle_gamma   90.00
#
_symmetry.space_group_name_H-M   'P 1'
#
loop_
_entity.id
_entity.type
_entity.pdbx_description
1 polymer ?
#
loop_
_entity_poly.entity_id
_entity_poly.type
_entity_poly.pdbx_seq_one_letter_code
_entity_poly.pdbx_strand_id
1 'polypeptide(L)'
;MSEPTKRKLHVAIITSGGAGMFCGACMHDNTWTRAMMKQGAEATLIPTYTPIRVDEQNMTGSQVFLGGINVYLNYRSRLWRRIPPFFKHWLDTPWIINLATKFGVSNDAHELGALTVTLLEGEQGPELKEIEELARFVGNELQPDIVCLSNALLSGTIKTIREHFSGPLFCVLQGDDVFLEELGEPYRGRSLELIRQNVQQLDGVLVHSDYYRDFMSRYLDLPRDHFQKVLLGIDLEGHDGTPTENPDEPFTIGFFARLCKEKGLHNVVQAFEIFHKKYPDSRLSVGGFLGKENEAYFQKTTKRLAARGDSYKYWGSPASLAEKVAFYKSLSVLSVPTVYQEPKGLFVLEAMANGVPVVQPAHGAFPELIEKTEGGLLVPPGDPRALADAWERLYLDREYRLKLARQGYERVRQFYSAELMATESLQFFQTRVDAAGFVKNEPQLTPDP
;
A
#
# COMPACT_ATOMS: atom_id res chain seq x y z
N MET A 1 15.68 43.54 -6.64
CA MET A 1 15.15 42.87 -5.45
C MET A 1 14.85 41.46 -5.91
N SER A 2 15.66 40.45 -5.55
CA SER A 2 15.38 39.05 -5.81
C SER A 2 14.13 38.66 -5.02
N GLU A 3 13.11 38.09 -5.66
CA GLU A 3 12.00 37.48 -4.96
C GLU A 3 12.56 36.50 -3.90
N PRO A 4 12.02 36.53 -2.67
CA PRO A 4 12.43 35.57 -1.65
C PRO A 4 12.17 34.18 -2.23
N THR A 5 13.20 33.37 -2.38
CA THR A 5 13.08 31.95 -2.77
C THR A 5 12.11 31.29 -1.80
N LYS A 6 10.90 30.97 -2.29
CA LYS A 6 9.87 30.31 -1.49
C LYS A 6 10.49 29.02 -0.96
N ARG A 7 10.63 28.91 0.36
CA ARG A 7 11.21 27.73 1.03
C ARG A 7 10.46 26.49 0.58
N LYS A 8 11.21 25.42 0.25
CA LYS A 8 10.63 24.14 -0.13
C LYS A 8 10.04 23.47 1.10
N LEU A 9 8.81 22.96 0.96
CA LEU A 9 8.17 22.14 1.98
C LEU A 9 8.93 20.82 2.13
N HIS A 10 9.26 20.42 3.36
CA HIS A 10 9.90 19.14 3.66
C HIS A 10 8.90 18.18 4.33
N VAL A 11 8.58 17.06 3.65
CA VAL A 11 7.66 16.03 4.13
C VAL A 11 8.44 14.77 4.48
N ALA A 12 8.32 14.29 5.72
CA ALA A 12 8.85 12.99 6.14
C ALA A 12 7.71 11.94 6.17
N ILE A 13 7.89 10.84 5.46
CA ILE A 13 6.98 9.69 5.47
C ILE A 13 7.66 8.53 6.19
N ILE A 14 7.06 8.07 7.29
CA ILE A 14 7.55 6.92 8.06
C ILE A 14 6.77 5.69 7.61
N THR A 15 7.42 4.79 6.88
CA THR A 15 6.80 3.61 6.27
C THR A 15 7.23 2.32 6.95
N SER A 16 6.26 1.40 7.12
CA SER A 16 6.46 0.14 7.83
C SER A 16 7.01 -0.93 6.93
N GLY A 17 7.97 -0.97 6.26
CA GLY A 17 8.52 -2.05 5.40
C GLY A 17 7.61 -3.27 5.17
N GLY A 18 7.80 -3.97 4.09
CA GLY A 18 6.96 -5.11 3.67
C GLY A 18 7.58 -6.49 3.93
N ALA A 19 8.53 -6.64 4.86
CA ALA A 19 9.21 -7.91 5.14
C ALA A 19 9.77 -8.63 3.89
N GLY A 20 10.25 -7.85 2.91
CA GLY A 20 10.76 -8.37 1.63
C GLY A 20 9.68 -8.68 0.59
N MET A 21 8.40 -8.44 0.89
CA MET A 21 7.29 -8.58 -0.05
C MET A 21 7.03 -7.27 -0.79
N PHE A 22 6.42 -7.35 -1.97
CA PHE A 22 5.79 -6.19 -2.59
C PHE A 22 4.53 -5.81 -1.81
N CYS A 23 4.60 -4.70 -1.09
CA CYS A 23 3.52 -4.20 -0.27
C CYS A 23 2.88 -2.96 -0.94
N GLY A 24 1.56 -2.97 -1.14
CA GLY A 24 0.85 -1.86 -1.78
C GLY A 24 0.96 -0.53 -1.02
N ALA A 25 1.13 -0.56 0.30
CA ALA A 25 1.39 0.65 1.09
C ALA A 25 2.80 1.19 0.83
N CYS A 26 3.82 0.31 0.89
CA CYS A 26 5.21 0.72 0.61
C CYS A 26 5.40 1.27 -0.81
N MET A 27 4.73 0.67 -1.80
CA MET A 27 4.74 1.16 -3.19
C MET A 27 4.10 2.53 -3.29
N HIS A 28 2.93 2.72 -2.68
CA HIS A 28 2.27 4.02 -2.63
C HIS A 28 3.15 5.08 -1.98
N ASP A 29 3.73 4.80 -0.81
CA ASP A 29 4.56 5.75 -0.06
C ASP A 29 5.80 6.14 -0.88
N ASN A 30 6.43 5.18 -1.56
CA ASN A 30 7.56 5.42 -2.46
C ASN A 30 7.19 6.30 -3.65
N THR A 31 6.08 5.97 -4.34
CA THR A 31 5.55 6.75 -5.45
C THR A 31 5.20 8.17 -5.01
N TRP A 32 4.56 8.31 -3.85
CA TRP A 32 4.17 9.60 -3.29
C TRP A 32 5.39 10.47 -2.96
N THR A 33 6.40 9.89 -2.28
CA THR A 33 7.67 10.58 -1.98
C THR A 33 8.34 11.07 -3.27
N ARG A 34 8.48 10.18 -4.27
CA ARG A 34 9.11 10.50 -5.55
C ARG A 34 8.36 11.61 -6.30
N ALA A 35 7.05 11.55 -6.31
CA ALA A 35 6.21 12.54 -6.98
C ALA A 35 6.29 13.91 -6.31
N MET A 36 6.30 13.99 -4.97
CA MET A 36 6.51 15.26 -4.26
C MET A 36 7.88 15.88 -4.57
N MET A 37 8.94 15.06 -4.65
CA MET A 37 10.28 15.54 -5.05
C MET A 37 10.30 16.05 -6.50
N LYS A 38 9.62 15.38 -7.43
CA LYS A 38 9.45 15.86 -8.83
C LYS A 38 8.72 17.21 -8.88
N GLN A 39 7.82 17.51 -7.93
CA GLN A 39 7.14 18.81 -7.78
C GLN A 39 7.97 19.86 -7.06
N GLY A 40 9.22 19.55 -6.73
CA GLY A 40 10.17 20.50 -6.13
C GLY A 40 10.14 20.60 -4.62
N ALA A 41 9.33 19.79 -3.91
CA ALA A 41 9.39 19.65 -2.46
C ALA A 41 10.61 18.82 -2.03
N GLU A 42 11.00 18.94 -0.76
CA GLU A 42 11.86 17.97 -0.10
C GLU A 42 10.97 16.85 0.46
N ALA A 43 11.32 15.61 0.21
CA ALA A 43 10.58 14.48 0.76
C ALA A 43 11.54 13.37 1.19
N THR A 44 11.33 12.82 2.38
CA THR A 44 12.18 11.77 2.97
C THR A 44 11.31 10.58 3.33
N LEU A 45 11.65 9.41 2.77
CA LEU A 45 11.00 8.14 3.08
C LEU A 45 11.84 7.37 4.10
N ILE A 46 11.31 7.19 5.31
CA ILE A 46 11.98 6.58 6.46
C ILE A 46 11.42 5.17 6.64
N PRO A 47 12.17 4.10 6.32
CA PRO A 47 11.70 2.74 6.52
C PRO A 47 11.82 2.33 8.00
N THR A 48 10.79 1.64 8.49
CA THR A 48 10.79 0.98 9.79
C THR A 48 10.63 -0.54 9.62
N TYR A 49 11.06 -1.30 10.61
CA TYR A 49 11.05 -2.77 10.69
C TYR A 49 11.90 -3.49 9.64
N THR A 50 11.71 -3.21 8.36
CA THR A 50 12.42 -3.84 7.24
C THR A 50 12.60 -2.87 6.07
N PRO A 51 13.62 -3.07 5.22
CA PRO A 51 13.69 -2.34 3.95
C PRO A 51 12.43 -2.58 3.10
N ILE A 52 12.01 -1.56 2.35
CA ILE A 52 10.90 -1.71 1.40
C ILE A 52 11.36 -2.38 0.11
N ARG A 53 10.45 -3.11 -0.53
CA ARG A 53 10.62 -3.65 -1.88
C ARG A 53 9.61 -3.01 -2.81
N VAL A 54 10.11 -2.35 -3.83
CA VAL A 54 9.32 -1.64 -4.85
C VAL A 54 9.81 -2.02 -6.24
N ASP A 55 8.98 -1.83 -7.26
CA ASP A 55 9.29 -2.04 -8.67
C ASP A 55 9.67 -0.75 -9.41
N GLU A 56 9.73 0.34 -8.68
CA GLU A 56 10.21 1.66 -9.10
C GLU A 56 11.57 1.99 -8.46
N GLN A 57 12.09 3.19 -8.72
CA GLN A 57 13.26 3.71 -7.99
C GLN A 57 12.93 3.82 -6.49
N ASN A 58 13.70 3.12 -5.67
CA ASN A 58 13.53 3.14 -4.22
C ASN A 58 14.05 4.47 -3.65
N MET A 59 13.18 5.18 -2.90
CA MET A 59 13.47 6.49 -2.32
C MET A 59 13.92 6.41 -0.86
N THR A 60 14.00 5.22 -0.23
CA THR A 60 14.45 5.10 1.16
C THR A 60 15.95 5.31 1.31
N GLY A 61 16.33 5.91 2.44
CA GLY A 61 17.73 5.91 2.89
C GLY A 61 18.23 4.51 3.27
N SER A 62 19.51 4.41 3.61
CA SER A 62 20.14 3.14 4.03
C SER A 62 19.80 2.73 5.47
N GLN A 63 19.35 3.66 6.31
CA GLN A 63 19.01 3.41 7.72
C GLN A 63 17.57 2.94 7.86
N VAL A 64 17.37 1.85 8.60
CA VAL A 64 16.06 1.30 8.98
C VAL A 64 15.87 1.51 10.47
N PHE A 65 14.79 2.15 10.87
CA PHE A 65 14.44 2.36 12.27
C PHE A 65 13.54 1.24 12.78
N LEU A 66 13.47 1.04 14.11
CA LEU A 66 12.66 -0.02 14.72
C LEU A 66 12.91 -1.39 14.09
N GLY A 67 14.16 -1.75 13.81
CA GLY A 67 14.51 -2.94 13.05
C GLY A 67 13.77 -4.19 13.54
N GLY A 68 13.08 -4.89 12.65
CA GLY A 68 12.17 -5.98 12.99
C GLY A 68 12.81 -7.10 13.79
N ILE A 69 14.11 -7.40 13.56
CA ILE A 69 14.88 -8.38 14.36
C ILE A 69 15.08 -7.86 15.78
N ASN A 70 15.41 -6.59 15.95
CA ASN A 70 15.62 -5.96 17.26
C ASN A 70 14.30 -5.88 18.04
N VAL A 71 13.21 -5.50 17.39
CA VAL A 71 11.87 -5.48 17.97
C VAL A 71 11.48 -6.88 18.47
N TYR A 72 11.66 -7.91 17.66
CA TYR A 72 11.40 -9.29 18.04
C TYR A 72 12.26 -9.75 19.24
N LEU A 73 13.56 -9.45 19.24
CA LEU A 73 14.46 -9.79 20.34
C LEU A 73 14.14 -8.99 21.61
N ASN A 74 13.73 -7.73 21.51
CA ASN A 74 13.27 -6.93 22.64
C ASN A 74 12.01 -7.55 23.28
N TYR A 75 11.04 -8.00 22.45
CA TYR A 75 9.88 -8.71 22.94
C TYR A 75 10.24 -9.98 23.70
N ARG A 76 11.18 -10.79 23.18
CA ARG A 76 11.49 -12.10 23.73
C ARG A 76 12.52 -12.08 24.88
N SER A 77 13.38 -11.07 25.00
CA SER A 77 14.52 -11.07 25.95
C SER A 77 14.67 -9.77 26.74
N ARG A 78 14.43 -9.84 28.04
CA ARG A 78 14.68 -8.72 28.97
C ARG A 78 16.15 -8.28 28.99
N LEU A 79 17.11 -9.18 28.76
CA LEU A 79 18.53 -8.86 28.71
C LEU A 79 18.84 -8.06 27.44
N TRP A 80 18.22 -8.42 26.30
CA TRP A 80 18.41 -7.71 25.02
C TRP A 80 17.96 -6.25 25.12
N ARG A 81 16.86 -5.95 25.84
CA ARG A 81 16.36 -4.59 26.07
C ARG A 81 17.35 -3.67 26.79
N ARG A 82 18.31 -4.23 27.55
CA ARG A 82 19.32 -3.45 28.29
C ARG A 82 20.49 -3.02 27.41
N ILE A 83 20.68 -3.65 26.26
CA ILE A 83 21.75 -3.31 25.32
C ILE A 83 21.38 -1.98 24.63
N PRO A 84 22.30 -0.98 24.60
CA PRO A 84 22.05 0.26 23.90
C PRO A 84 21.81 0.02 22.40
N PRO A 85 20.93 0.81 21.71
CA PRO A 85 20.61 0.66 20.30
C PRO A 85 21.84 0.65 19.40
N PHE A 86 22.83 1.48 19.66
CA PHE A 86 24.08 1.55 18.92
C PHE A 86 24.77 0.18 18.72
N PHE A 87 24.74 -0.70 19.72
CA PHE A 87 25.31 -2.05 19.61
C PHE A 87 24.42 -3.04 18.87
N LYS A 88 23.20 -2.64 18.50
CA LYS A 88 22.21 -3.48 17.81
C LYS A 88 22.08 -3.18 16.32
N HIS A 89 22.58 -2.03 15.85
CA HIS A 89 22.45 -1.57 14.46
C HIS A 89 22.95 -2.54 13.39
N TRP A 90 23.93 -3.40 13.72
CA TRP A 90 24.42 -4.39 12.77
C TRP A 90 23.34 -5.42 12.37
N LEU A 91 22.34 -5.66 13.23
CA LEU A 91 21.22 -6.55 12.91
C LEU A 91 20.23 -5.92 11.92
N ASP A 92 20.23 -4.59 11.80
CA ASP A 92 19.33 -3.85 10.92
C ASP A 92 19.93 -3.69 9.51
N THR A 93 21.10 -4.29 9.26
CA THR A 93 21.70 -4.28 7.92
C THR A 93 20.89 -5.14 6.95
N PRO A 94 20.65 -4.66 5.71
CA PRO A 94 19.77 -5.32 4.75
C PRO A 94 20.08 -6.79 4.49
N TRP A 95 21.34 -7.19 4.51
CA TRP A 95 21.73 -8.57 4.26
C TRP A 95 21.35 -9.53 5.41
N ILE A 96 21.40 -9.05 6.67
CA ILE A 96 20.98 -9.83 7.85
C ILE A 96 19.46 -9.94 7.88
N ILE A 97 18.76 -8.84 7.62
CA ILE A 97 17.29 -8.84 7.52
C ILE A 97 16.81 -9.80 6.43
N ASN A 98 17.44 -9.76 5.24
CA ASN A 98 17.15 -10.70 4.15
C ASN A 98 17.46 -12.15 4.51
N LEU A 99 18.48 -12.39 5.34
CA LEU A 99 18.82 -13.73 5.83
C LEU A 99 17.76 -14.20 6.85
N ALA A 100 17.39 -13.35 7.80
CA ALA A 100 16.40 -13.67 8.83
C ALA A 100 15.01 -13.93 8.22
N THR A 101 14.58 -13.14 7.23
CA THR A 101 13.31 -13.35 6.52
C THR A 101 13.27 -14.67 5.74
N LYS A 102 14.41 -15.21 5.31
CA LYS A 102 14.49 -16.54 4.68
C LYS A 102 14.29 -17.69 5.68
N PHE A 103 14.66 -17.48 6.94
CA PHE A 103 14.55 -18.53 7.98
C PHE A 103 13.20 -18.49 8.74
N GLY A 104 12.32 -17.54 8.44
CA GLY A 104 10.95 -17.44 8.96
C GLY A 104 10.89 -16.86 10.37
N VAL A 105 10.34 -15.66 10.49
CA VAL A 105 9.74 -15.20 11.74
C VAL A 105 8.50 -16.08 11.94
N SER A 106 8.26 -16.56 13.16
CA SER A 106 7.08 -17.37 13.49
C SER A 106 5.80 -16.68 13.01
N ASN A 107 5.00 -17.40 12.20
CA ASN A 107 3.66 -16.96 11.77
C ASN A 107 2.57 -17.32 12.80
N ASP A 108 2.94 -17.44 14.07
CA ASP A 108 1.96 -17.64 15.13
C ASP A 108 1.16 -16.34 15.34
N ALA A 109 -0.13 -16.37 15.02
CA ALA A 109 -1.04 -15.23 15.17
C ALA A 109 -1.05 -14.66 16.59
N HIS A 110 -0.84 -15.52 17.60
CA HIS A 110 -0.78 -15.09 18.99
C HIS A 110 0.52 -14.28 19.28
N GLU A 111 1.67 -14.74 18.80
CA GLU A 111 2.95 -14.05 18.98
C GLU A 111 2.94 -12.70 18.22
N LEU A 112 2.39 -12.68 17.00
CA LEU A 112 2.21 -11.45 16.20
C LEU A 112 1.26 -10.46 16.88
N GLY A 113 0.15 -10.95 17.46
CA GLY A 113 -0.80 -10.12 18.20
C GLY A 113 -0.18 -9.46 19.43
N ALA A 114 0.56 -10.24 20.22
CA ALA A 114 1.24 -9.72 21.40
C ALA A 114 2.31 -8.67 21.03
N LEU A 115 3.09 -8.91 19.97
CA LEU A 115 4.09 -7.97 19.46
C LEU A 115 3.44 -6.67 18.97
N THR A 116 2.31 -6.76 18.26
CA THR A 116 1.55 -5.59 17.81
C THR A 116 1.09 -4.73 18.98
N VAL A 117 0.56 -5.35 20.04
CA VAL A 117 0.14 -4.63 21.25
C VAL A 117 1.33 -3.91 21.89
N THR A 118 2.50 -4.56 22.05
CA THR A 118 3.67 -3.91 22.68
C THR A 118 4.18 -2.70 21.86
N LEU A 119 4.14 -2.78 20.53
CA LEU A 119 4.49 -1.65 19.67
C LEU A 119 3.50 -0.49 19.82
N LEU A 120 2.21 -0.78 19.93
CA LEU A 120 1.16 0.22 20.12
C LEU A 120 1.16 0.85 21.52
N GLU A 121 1.69 0.16 22.53
CA GLU A 121 1.89 0.71 23.89
C GLU A 121 2.95 1.83 23.92
N GLY A 122 3.80 1.92 22.89
CA GLY A 122 4.73 3.03 22.70
C GLY A 122 5.66 3.22 23.90
N GLU A 123 5.53 4.32 24.66
CA GLU A 123 6.37 4.63 25.82
C GLU A 123 6.27 3.57 26.94
N GLN A 124 5.19 2.85 27.03
CA GLN A 124 5.00 1.79 28.01
C GLN A 124 5.53 0.44 27.51
N GLY A 125 5.82 0.36 26.21
CA GLY A 125 6.33 -0.84 25.55
C GLY A 125 7.83 -1.05 25.74
N PRO A 126 8.32 -2.24 25.41
CA PRO A 126 9.73 -2.58 25.49
C PRO A 126 10.59 -1.92 24.40
N GLU A 127 9.99 -1.30 23.39
CA GLU A 127 10.61 -0.67 22.22
C GLU A 127 10.86 0.83 22.37
N LEU A 128 10.64 1.39 23.58
CA LEU A 128 10.76 2.83 23.85
C LEU A 128 12.08 3.44 23.34
N LYS A 129 13.20 2.75 23.51
CA LYS A 129 14.52 3.30 23.10
C LYS A 129 14.63 3.44 21.59
N GLU A 130 14.12 2.49 20.86
CA GLU A 130 14.10 2.48 19.40
C GLU A 130 13.11 3.54 18.87
N ILE A 131 11.99 3.75 19.56
CA ILE A 131 11.02 4.82 19.27
C ILE A 131 11.65 6.20 19.55
N GLU A 132 12.36 6.35 20.67
CA GLU A 132 13.09 7.60 20.99
C GLU A 132 14.17 7.93 19.96
N GLU A 133 14.87 6.92 19.42
CA GLU A 133 15.86 7.11 18.36
C GLU A 133 15.22 7.69 17.10
N LEU A 134 14.10 7.08 16.65
CA LEU A 134 13.33 7.58 15.52
C LEU A 134 12.82 9.00 15.77
N ALA A 135 12.25 9.26 16.96
CA ALA A 135 11.71 10.57 17.30
C ALA A 135 12.78 11.68 17.30
N ARG A 136 13.97 11.40 17.86
CA ARG A 136 15.12 12.34 17.85
C ARG A 136 15.63 12.57 16.42
N PHE A 137 15.74 11.52 15.62
CA PHE A 137 16.12 11.67 14.22
C PHE A 137 15.14 12.59 13.48
N VAL A 138 13.85 12.37 13.62
CA VAL A 138 12.81 13.16 12.97
C VAL A 138 12.83 14.62 13.48
N GLY A 139 12.82 14.82 14.80
CA GLY A 139 12.67 16.16 15.40
C GLY A 139 13.95 17.00 15.46
N ASN A 140 15.13 16.37 15.65
CA ASN A 140 16.37 17.10 15.90
C ASN A 140 17.33 17.10 14.69
N GLU A 141 17.33 16.01 13.89
CA GLU A 141 18.26 15.90 12.76
C GLU A 141 17.57 16.25 11.44
N LEU A 142 16.46 15.57 11.12
CA LEU A 142 15.76 15.76 9.85
C LEU A 142 14.95 17.05 9.82
N GLN A 143 14.28 17.37 10.93
CA GLN A 143 13.47 18.58 11.10
C GLN A 143 12.51 18.85 9.93
N PRO A 144 11.60 17.95 9.56
CA PRO A 144 10.68 18.19 8.45
C PRO A 144 9.63 19.25 8.81
N ASP A 145 8.87 19.70 7.83
CA ASP A 145 7.70 20.55 8.05
C ASP A 145 6.45 19.74 8.37
N ILE A 146 6.39 18.51 7.83
CA ILE A 146 5.28 17.56 7.98
C ILE A 146 5.84 16.17 8.28
N VAL A 147 5.16 15.43 9.15
CA VAL A 147 5.40 14.00 9.36
C VAL A 147 4.12 13.22 9.03
N CYS A 148 4.26 12.16 8.23
CA CYS A 148 3.20 11.23 7.90
C CYS A 148 3.59 9.80 8.31
N LEU A 149 2.81 9.14 9.19
CA LEU A 149 2.91 7.71 9.45
C LEU A 149 2.14 6.96 8.34
N SER A 150 2.68 5.88 7.81
CA SER A 150 2.08 5.16 6.68
C SER A 150 0.97 4.18 7.06
N ASN A 151 0.76 3.93 8.35
CA ASN A 151 -0.34 3.12 8.89
C ASN A 151 -0.55 3.34 10.39
N ALA A 152 -1.69 2.91 10.91
CA ALA A 152 -2.05 3.06 12.32
C ALA A 152 -1.25 2.15 13.27
N LEU A 153 -0.57 1.12 12.77
CA LEU A 153 0.27 0.25 13.60
C LEU A 153 1.54 0.97 14.10
N LEU A 154 1.90 2.09 13.45
CA LEU A 154 2.97 2.98 13.89
C LEU A 154 2.49 3.99 14.95
N SER A 155 1.21 3.99 15.33
CA SER A 155 0.64 5.02 16.22
C SER A 155 1.24 5.03 17.64
N GLY A 156 1.85 3.92 18.08
CA GLY A 156 2.60 3.92 19.36
C GLY A 156 3.80 4.88 19.38
N THR A 157 4.28 5.32 18.23
CA THR A 157 5.39 6.29 18.15
C THR A 157 4.95 7.74 18.29
N ILE A 158 3.65 8.04 18.16
CA ILE A 158 3.10 9.40 18.04
C ILE A 158 3.51 10.27 19.23
N LYS A 159 3.29 9.78 20.43
CA LYS A 159 3.54 10.56 21.65
C LYS A 159 5.02 10.96 21.80
N THR A 160 5.92 10.01 21.58
CA THR A 160 7.37 10.26 21.62
C THR A 160 7.82 11.18 20.48
N ILE A 161 7.24 11.05 19.27
CA ILE A 161 7.51 11.98 18.18
C ILE A 161 7.07 13.39 18.55
N ARG A 162 5.91 13.57 19.19
CA ARG A 162 5.41 14.86 19.67
C ARG A 162 6.32 15.56 20.68
N GLU A 163 7.12 14.82 21.44
CA GLU A 163 8.12 15.41 22.35
C GLU A 163 9.27 16.11 21.61
N HIS A 164 9.53 15.72 20.38
CA HIS A 164 10.62 16.25 19.54
C HIS A 164 10.15 17.03 18.31
N PHE A 165 8.88 16.89 17.94
CA PHE A 165 8.32 17.49 16.74
C PHE A 165 6.97 18.16 17.01
N SER A 166 6.92 19.48 16.82
CA SER A 166 5.73 20.33 17.05
C SER A 166 4.92 20.64 15.78
N GLY A 167 5.41 20.24 14.59
CA GLY A 167 4.73 20.45 13.31
C GLY A 167 3.55 19.51 13.09
N PRO A 168 2.82 19.68 11.96
CA PRO A 168 1.69 18.81 11.62
C PRO A 168 2.10 17.35 11.44
N LEU A 169 1.38 16.45 12.12
CA LEU A 169 1.61 15.01 12.17
C LEU A 169 0.34 14.27 11.72
N PHE A 170 0.45 13.47 10.67
CA PHE A 170 -0.64 12.71 10.07
C PHE A 170 -0.38 11.20 10.10
N CYS A 171 -1.44 10.43 9.92
CA CYS A 171 -1.36 9.00 9.64
C CYS A 171 -2.18 8.66 8.40
N VAL A 172 -1.61 7.94 7.45
CA VAL A 172 -2.29 7.48 6.22
C VAL A 172 -2.77 6.05 6.43
N LEU A 173 -4.07 5.81 6.39
CA LEU A 173 -4.63 4.47 6.50
C LEU A 173 -4.72 3.81 5.12
N GLN A 174 -4.21 2.59 5.01
CA GLN A 174 -3.99 1.93 3.73
C GLN A 174 -4.45 0.46 3.68
N GLY A 175 -5.33 0.03 4.59
CA GLY A 175 -5.79 -1.36 4.73
C GLY A 175 -5.39 -1.97 6.07
N ASP A 176 -5.27 -1.16 7.08
CA ASP A 176 -4.88 -1.53 8.45
C ASP A 176 -5.89 -2.48 9.10
N ASP A 177 -7.17 -2.32 8.77
CA ASP A 177 -8.27 -3.18 9.20
C ASP A 177 -8.05 -4.64 8.83
N VAL A 178 -7.53 -4.93 7.64
CA VAL A 178 -7.29 -6.31 7.19
C VAL A 178 -6.32 -7.03 8.12
N PHE A 179 -5.23 -6.36 8.48
CA PHE A 179 -4.25 -6.91 9.42
C PHE A 179 -4.83 -7.05 10.84
N LEU A 180 -5.55 -6.04 11.32
CA LEU A 180 -6.13 -6.04 12.67
C LEU A 180 -7.16 -7.15 12.85
N GLU A 181 -7.99 -7.44 11.82
CA GLU A 181 -8.96 -8.53 11.86
C GLU A 181 -8.29 -9.93 11.92
N GLU A 182 -7.07 -10.08 11.40
CA GLU A 182 -6.32 -11.34 11.46
C GLU A 182 -5.71 -11.62 12.83
N LEU A 183 -5.56 -10.60 13.70
CA LEU A 183 -4.91 -10.79 15.02
C LEU A 183 -5.71 -11.68 15.97
N GLY A 184 -7.02 -11.72 15.85
CA GLY A 184 -7.90 -12.41 16.81
C GLY A 184 -7.97 -11.73 18.19
N GLU A 185 -8.90 -12.22 19.02
CA GLU A 185 -9.03 -11.71 20.41
C GLU A 185 -8.04 -12.42 21.36
N PRO A 186 -7.51 -11.75 22.40
CA PRO A 186 -7.85 -10.37 22.83
C PRO A 186 -7.03 -9.27 22.15
N TYR A 187 -6.08 -9.63 21.27
CA TYR A 187 -5.11 -8.69 20.70
C TYR A 187 -5.75 -7.67 19.77
N ARG A 188 -6.74 -8.08 18.97
CA ARG A 188 -7.51 -7.19 18.11
C ARG A 188 -8.18 -6.08 18.93
N GLY A 189 -8.95 -6.44 19.95
CA GLY A 189 -9.63 -5.46 20.80
C GLY A 189 -8.67 -4.49 21.49
N ARG A 190 -7.55 -5.02 22.03
CA ARG A 190 -6.53 -4.19 22.68
C ARG A 190 -5.82 -3.28 21.70
N SER A 191 -5.48 -3.76 20.49
CA SER A 191 -4.86 -2.94 19.46
C SER A 191 -5.75 -1.79 19.00
N LEU A 192 -7.05 -2.04 18.80
CA LEU A 192 -8.02 -1.01 18.46
C LEU A 192 -8.14 0.06 19.54
N GLU A 193 -8.17 -0.34 20.81
CA GLU A 193 -8.20 0.61 21.94
C GLU A 193 -6.97 1.52 21.94
N LEU A 194 -5.76 0.94 21.81
CA LEU A 194 -4.51 1.69 21.77
C LEU A 194 -4.42 2.62 20.56
N ILE A 195 -4.81 2.16 19.37
CA ILE A 195 -4.84 2.99 18.16
C ILE A 195 -5.77 4.19 18.38
N ARG A 196 -6.99 3.99 18.89
CA ARG A 196 -7.93 5.10 19.18
C ARG A 196 -7.33 6.15 20.11
N GLN A 197 -6.61 5.71 21.15
CA GLN A 197 -5.95 6.62 22.10
C GLN A 197 -4.80 7.38 21.44
N ASN A 198 -3.96 6.69 20.69
CA ASN A 198 -2.75 7.26 20.10
C ASN A 198 -3.08 8.27 18.99
N VAL A 199 -4.03 7.96 18.11
CA VAL A 199 -4.36 8.81 16.92
C VAL A 199 -5.06 10.12 17.30
N GLN A 200 -5.54 10.28 18.54
CA GLN A 200 -6.09 11.54 19.04
C GLN A 200 -5.05 12.67 19.09
N GLN A 201 -3.77 12.34 19.07
CA GLN A 201 -2.67 13.31 19.07
C GLN A 201 -2.22 13.70 17.65
N LEU A 202 -2.88 13.15 16.61
CA LEU A 202 -2.64 13.54 15.22
C LEU A 202 -3.42 14.80 14.86
N ASP A 203 -2.91 15.55 13.88
CA ASP A 203 -3.63 16.67 13.24
C ASP A 203 -4.66 16.17 12.22
N GLY A 204 -4.70 14.87 11.97
CA GLY A 204 -5.70 14.20 11.14
C GLY A 204 -5.21 12.84 10.63
N VAL A 205 -6.19 12.07 10.17
CA VAL A 205 -5.99 10.77 9.53
C VAL A 205 -6.27 10.91 8.03
N LEU A 206 -5.35 10.44 7.18
CA LEU A 206 -5.47 10.52 5.73
C LEU A 206 -5.98 9.20 5.16
N VAL A 207 -6.88 9.29 4.20
CA VAL A 207 -7.46 8.14 3.47
C VAL A 207 -7.59 8.47 1.99
N HIS A 208 -7.75 7.45 1.13
CA HIS A 208 -7.76 7.64 -0.32
C HIS A 208 -9.15 7.54 -0.97
N SER A 209 -10.18 7.19 -0.21
CA SER A 209 -11.56 7.07 -0.72
C SER A 209 -12.57 7.53 0.31
N ASP A 210 -13.73 7.97 -0.14
CA ASP A 210 -14.85 8.31 0.75
C ASP A 210 -15.40 7.06 1.45
N TYR A 211 -15.40 5.92 0.72
CA TYR A 211 -15.71 4.63 1.31
C TYR A 211 -14.81 4.34 2.52
N TYR A 212 -13.49 4.42 2.36
CA TYR A 212 -12.56 4.05 3.42
C TYR A 212 -12.57 5.05 4.57
N ARG A 213 -12.86 6.34 4.29
CA ARG A 213 -13.13 7.35 5.32
C ARG A 213 -14.31 6.96 6.21
N ASP A 214 -15.43 6.61 5.60
CA ASP A 214 -16.66 6.26 6.32
C ASP A 214 -16.53 4.91 7.05
N PHE A 215 -15.83 3.97 6.44
CA PHE A 215 -15.53 2.67 7.04
C PHE A 215 -14.64 2.81 8.28
N MET A 216 -13.48 3.47 8.15
CA MET A 216 -12.50 3.60 9.24
C MET A 216 -12.98 4.53 10.36
N SER A 217 -13.80 5.54 10.07
CA SER A 217 -14.46 6.34 11.09
C SER A 217 -15.29 5.48 12.03
N ARG A 218 -16.08 4.56 11.49
CA ARG A 218 -16.87 3.59 12.31
C ARG A 218 -15.99 2.54 12.97
N TYR A 219 -15.01 2.00 12.23
CA TYR A 219 -14.14 0.93 12.70
C TYR A 219 -13.27 1.35 13.88
N LEU A 220 -12.71 2.56 13.82
CA LEU A 220 -11.91 3.15 14.90
C LEU A 220 -12.76 3.93 15.92
N ASP A 221 -14.08 4.07 15.70
CA ASP A 221 -14.95 4.88 16.57
C ASP A 221 -14.42 6.31 16.76
N LEU A 222 -14.07 6.96 15.65
CA LEU A 222 -13.56 8.32 15.59
C LEU A 222 -14.48 9.21 14.74
N PRO A 223 -14.59 10.52 15.04
CA PRO A 223 -15.37 11.44 14.23
C PRO A 223 -14.92 11.45 12.77
N ARG A 224 -15.88 11.50 11.85
CA ARG A 224 -15.62 11.48 10.39
C ARG A 224 -14.74 12.65 9.92
N ASP A 225 -14.86 13.80 10.54
CA ASP A 225 -14.09 15.02 10.24
C ASP A 225 -12.64 14.94 10.67
N HIS A 226 -12.28 13.97 11.51
CA HIS A 226 -10.89 13.63 11.82
C HIS A 226 -10.16 13.01 10.60
N PHE A 227 -10.92 12.47 9.64
CA PHE A 227 -10.40 11.83 8.44
C PHE A 227 -10.45 12.79 7.24
N GLN A 228 -9.31 12.98 6.59
CA GLN A 228 -9.15 13.81 5.40
C GLN A 228 -8.89 12.93 4.18
N LYS A 229 -9.65 13.15 3.10
CA LYS A 229 -9.38 12.44 1.85
C LYS A 229 -8.26 13.14 1.09
N VAL A 230 -7.22 12.38 0.76
CA VAL A 230 -6.15 12.77 -0.15
C VAL A 230 -6.22 11.91 -1.41
N LEU A 231 -5.83 12.49 -2.54
CA LEU A 231 -5.90 11.77 -3.81
C LEU A 231 -5.02 10.52 -3.80
N LEU A 232 -5.52 9.43 -4.39
CA LEU A 232 -4.72 8.26 -4.74
C LEU A 232 -4.09 8.48 -6.11
N GLY A 233 -2.83 8.12 -6.29
CA GLY A 233 -2.16 8.21 -7.59
C GLY A 233 -1.20 7.05 -7.82
N ILE A 234 -0.93 6.78 -9.10
CA ILE A 234 0.12 5.85 -9.55
C ILE A 234 1.12 6.60 -10.42
N ASP A 235 2.36 6.15 -10.43
CA ASP A 235 3.32 6.64 -11.41
C ASP A 235 2.97 6.10 -12.80
N LEU A 236 2.76 6.99 -13.74
CA LEU A 236 2.40 6.63 -15.11
C LEU A 236 3.64 6.36 -15.98
N GLU A 237 4.84 6.67 -15.50
CA GLU A 237 6.09 6.41 -16.20
C GLU A 237 6.29 4.90 -16.39
N GLY A 238 6.53 4.48 -17.63
CA GLY A 238 6.69 3.06 -17.98
C GLY A 238 5.38 2.30 -18.22
N HIS A 239 4.20 2.87 -17.90
CA HIS A 239 2.90 2.33 -18.29
C HIS A 239 2.56 2.75 -19.71
N ASP A 240 3.15 2.04 -20.70
CA ASP A 240 3.09 2.35 -22.14
C ASP A 240 2.02 1.56 -22.91
N GLY A 241 1.22 0.74 -22.21
CA GLY A 241 0.08 0.04 -22.81
C GLY A 241 -0.96 1.04 -23.31
N THR A 242 -1.63 0.68 -24.39
CA THR A 242 -2.71 1.50 -25.00
C THR A 242 -3.97 0.67 -25.18
N PRO A 243 -5.15 1.29 -25.22
CA PRO A 243 -6.42 0.59 -25.43
C PRO A 243 -6.54 0.11 -26.88
N THR A 244 -5.70 -0.83 -27.26
CA THR A 244 -5.66 -1.49 -28.56
C THR A 244 -5.97 -2.96 -28.38
N GLU A 245 -6.41 -3.61 -29.42
CA GLU A 245 -6.68 -5.02 -29.43
C GLU A 245 -6.16 -5.64 -30.73
N ASN A 246 -5.46 -6.76 -30.59
CA ASN A 246 -5.15 -7.63 -31.70
C ASN A 246 -6.31 -8.63 -31.88
N PRO A 247 -7.06 -8.58 -32.99
CA PRO A 247 -8.18 -9.48 -33.21
C PRO A 247 -7.77 -10.96 -33.31
N ASP A 248 -6.51 -11.24 -33.57
CA ASP A 248 -5.97 -12.60 -33.68
C ASP A 248 -5.54 -13.18 -32.32
N GLU A 249 -5.56 -12.36 -31.25
CA GLU A 249 -5.23 -12.83 -29.91
C GLU A 249 -6.46 -13.34 -29.17
N PRO A 250 -6.33 -14.41 -28.37
CA PRO A 250 -7.42 -14.95 -27.59
C PRO A 250 -7.83 -14.00 -26.46
N PHE A 251 -9.12 -13.98 -26.15
CA PHE A 251 -9.63 -13.21 -25.01
C PHE A 251 -8.98 -13.70 -23.70
N THR A 252 -8.15 -12.86 -23.11
CA THR A 252 -7.34 -13.19 -21.94
C THR A 252 -7.84 -12.45 -20.71
N ILE A 253 -8.33 -13.21 -19.72
CA ILE A 253 -8.70 -12.70 -18.40
C ILE A 253 -7.43 -12.66 -17.54
N GLY A 254 -7.18 -11.55 -16.88
CA GLY A 254 -6.06 -11.37 -15.96
C GLY A 254 -6.46 -11.36 -14.49
N PHE A 255 -5.60 -11.91 -13.64
CA PHE A 255 -5.61 -11.69 -12.21
C PHE A 255 -4.20 -11.24 -11.77
N PHE A 256 -4.09 -10.09 -11.12
CA PHE A 256 -2.80 -9.58 -10.64
C PHE A 256 -2.92 -8.99 -9.23
N ALA A 257 -2.44 -9.73 -8.23
CA ALA A 257 -2.39 -9.32 -6.83
C ALA A 257 -1.47 -10.26 -6.02
N ARG A 258 -1.33 -10.04 -4.72
CA ARG A 258 -0.81 -11.09 -3.82
C ARG A 258 -1.69 -12.35 -3.98
N LEU A 259 -1.07 -13.51 -4.10
CA LEU A 259 -1.78 -14.77 -4.31
C LEU A 259 -2.22 -15.36 -2.97
N CYS A 260 -3.17 -14.69 -2.32
CA CYS A 260 -3.76 -15.07 -1.03
C CYS A 260 -5.28 -15.19 -1.15
N LYS A 261 -5.91 -15.81 -0.16
CA LYS A 261 -7.36 -16.07 -0.17
C LYS A 261 -8.19 -14.79 -0.26
N GLU A 262 -7.74 -13.74 0.43
CA GLU A 262 -8.40 -12.45 0.55
C GLU A 262 -8.53 -11.74 -0.81
N LYS A 263 -7.57 -11.95 -1.72
CA LYS A 263 -7.61 -11.40 -3.09
C LYS A 263 -8.54 -12.12 -4.06
N GLY A 264 -9.09 -13.27 -3.67
CA GLY A 264 -10.21 -13.91 -4.38
C GLY A 264 -9.87 -14.66 -5.67
N LEU A 265 -8.62 -15.15 -5.84
CA LEU A 265 -8.24 -15.96 -7.01
C LEU A 265 -9.17 -17.15 -7.22
N HIS A 266 -9.68 -17.77 -6.15
CA HIS A 266 -10.62 -18.89 -6.23
C HIS A 266 -11.95 -18.51 -6.92
N ASN A 267 -12.43 -17.26 -6.76
CA ASN A 267 -13.60 -16.75 -7.48
C ASN A 267 -13.32 -16.58 -8.97
N VAL A 268 -12.12 -16.09 -9.32
CA VAL A 268 -11.68 -15.98 -10.73
C VAL A 268 -11.61 -17.35 -11.38
N VAL A 269 -11.04 -18.36 -10.70
CA VAL A 269 -10.93 -19.73 -11.22
C VAL A 269 -12.32 -20.33 -11.46
N GLN A 270 -13.24 -20.18 -10.51
CA GLN A 270 -14.63 -20.66 -10.66
C GLN A 270 -15.34 -19.95 -11.82
N ALA A 271 -15.22 -18.64 -11.93
CA ALA A 271 -15.79 -17.86 -13.03
C ALA A 271 -15.17 -18.25 -14.37
N PHE A 272 -13.86 -18.49 -14.41
CA PHE A 272 -13.17 -18.94 -15.62
C PHE A 272 -13.63 -20.33 -16.07
N GLU A 273 -13.86 -21.27 -15.16
CA GLU A 273 -14.41 -22.59 -15.49
C GLU A 273 -15.80 -22.48 -16.16
N ILE A 274 -16.64 -21.54 -15.71
CA ILE A 274 -17.96 -21.26 -16.32
C ILE A 274 -17.78 -20.65 -17.72
N PHE A 275 -16.95 -19.62 -17.83
CA PHE A 275 -16.72 -18.87 -19.06
C PHE A 275 -16.03 -19.72 -20.14
N HIS A 276 -14.94 -20.40 -19.80
CA HIS A 276 -14.13 -21.20 -20.71
C HIS A 276 -14.90 -22.42 -21.28
N LYS A 277 -15.86 -22.97 -20.53
CA LYS A 277 -16.72 -24.02 -21.04
C LYS A 277 -17.53 -23.55 -22.26
N LYS A 278 -17.90 -22.28 -22.32
CA LYS A 278 -18.66 -21.66 -23.40
C LYS A 278 -17.73 -21.10 -24.50
N TYR A 279 -16.55 -20.64 -24.11
CA TYR A 279 -15.55 -20.00 -24.97
C TYR A 279 -14.17 -20.66 -24.80
N PRO A 280 -13.94 -21.84 -25.43
CA PRO A 280 -12.75 -22.67 -25.20
C PRO A 280 -11.42 -22.01 -25.61
N ASP A 281 -11.44 -21.00 -26.49
CA ASP A 281 -10.24 -20.27 -26.92
C ASP A 281 -9.82 -19.17 -25.92
N SER A 282 -10.62 -18.97 -24.86
CA SER A 282 -10.27 -17.99 -23.82
C SER A 282 -9.08 -18.43 -22.97
N ARG A 283 -8.37 -17.46 -22.40
CA ARG A 283 -7.19 -17.71 -21.56
C ARG A 283 -7.34 -17.06 -20.18
N LEU A 284 -6.68 -17.63 -19.19
CA LEU A 284 -6.50 -17.05 -17.87
C LEU A 284 -5.01 -16.83 -17.58
N SER A 285 -4.63 -15.60 -17.35
CA SER A 285 -3.29 -15.19 -16.91
C SER A 285 -3.31 -14.80 -15.44
N VAL A 286 -2.44 -15.40 -14.64
CA VAL A 286 -2.33 -15.13 -13.19
C VAL A 286 -0.92 -14.65 -12.88
N GLY A 287 -0.81 -13.48 -12.25
CA GLY A 287 0.46 -12.90 -11.80
C GLY A 287 0.37 -12.35 -10.38
N GLY A 288 1.53 -12.15 -9.77
CA GLY A 288 1.66 -11.54 -8.46
C GLY A 288 2.49 -12.34 -7.47
N PHE A 289 2.73 -11.75 -6.31
CA PHE A 289 3.57 -12.33 -5.27
C PHE A 289 2.87 -13.52 -4.56
N LEU A 290 3.57 -14.66 -4.49
CA LEU A 290 3.16 -15.84 -3.74
C LEU A 290 4.06 -16.02 -2.52
N GLY A 291 3.53 -15.76 -1.33
CA GLY A 291 4.17 -16.06 -0.07
C GLY A 291 4.11 -17.56 0.25
N LYS A 292 5.09 -18.07 1.00
CA LYS A 292 5.16 -19.50 1.37
C LYS A 292 3.90 -19.97 2.11
N GLU A 293 3.35 -19.12 2.94
CA GLU A 293 2.11 -19.36 3.71
C GLU A 293 0.88 -19.58 2.82
N ASN A 294 0.91 -19.06 1.59
CA ASN A 294 -0.19 -19.15 0.63
C ASN A 294 0.02 -20.23 -0.45
N GLU A 295 1.15 -20.94 -0.46
CA GLU A 295 1.44 -21.97 -1.48
C GLU A 295 0.37 -23.07 -1.54
N ALA A 296 -0.07 -23.56 -0.39
CA ALA A 296 -1.11 -24.60 -0.31
C ALA A 296 -2.45 -24.12 -0.88
N TYR A 297 -2.84 -22.87 -0.59
CA TYR A 297 -4.03 -22.25 -1.16
C TYR A 297 -3.91 -22.11 -2.67
N PHE A 298 -2.78 -21.58 -3.16
CA PHE A 298 -2.55 -21.39 -4.58
C PHE A 298 -2.57 -22.71 -5.36
N GLN A 299 -1.84 -23.72 -4.90
CA GLN A 299 -1.82 -25.05 -5.53
C GLN A 299 -3.20 -25.68 -5.57
N LYS A 300 -3.96 -25.64 -4.45
CA LYS A 300 -5.33 -26.15 -4.39
C LYS A 300 -6.25 -25.46 -5.38
N THR A 301 -6.13 -24.12 -5.47
CA THR A 301 -6.99 -23.27 -6.31
C THR A 301 -6.70 -23.50 -7.80
N THR A 302 -5.42 -23.59 -8.19
CA THR A 302 -5.01 -23.69 -9.60
C THR A 302 -4.84 -25.14 -10.11
N LYS A 303 -4.98 -26.15 -9.25
CA LYS A 303 -4.75 -27.58 -9.60
C LYS A 303 -5.45 -28.01 -10.89
N ARG A 304 -6.72 -27.60 -11.08
CA ARG A 304 -7.51 -27.97 -12.27
C ARG A 304 -7.07 -27.18 -13.52
N LEU A 305 -6.53 -25.99 -13.34
CA LEU A 305 -6.07 -25.14 -14.43
C LEU A 305 -4.74 -25.65 -15.00
N ALA A 306 -3.86 -26.20 -14.19
CA ALA A 306 -2.58 -26.73 -14.62
C ALA A 306 -2.69 -27.83 -15.70
N ALA A 307 -3.85 -28.53 -15.76
CA ALA A 307 -4.12 -29.54 -16.78
C ALA A 307 -4.70 -28.99 -18.10
N ARG A 308 -4.92 -27.64 -18.19
CA ARG A 308 -5.59 -27.01 -19.35
C ARG A 308 -4.62 -26.48 -20.41
N GLY A 309 -3.30 -26.77 -20.30
CA GLY A 309 -2.29 -26.36 -21.29
C GLY A 309 -2.28 -24.84 -21.50
N ASP A 310 -2.34 -24.41 -22.76
CA ASP A 310 -2.20 -23.01 -23.15
C ASP A 310 -3.34 -22.08 -22.71
N SER A 311 -4.45 -22.62 -22.17
CA SER A 311 -5.54 -21.78 -21.63
C SER A 311 -5.24 -21.19 -20.26
N TYR A 312 -4.15 -21.59 -19.60
CA TYR A 312 -3.73 -21.06 -18.31
C TYR A 312 -2.24 -20.74 -18.30
N LYS A 313 -1.90 -19.53 -17.85
CA LYS A 313 -0.51 -19.11 -17.66
C LYS A 313 -0.31 -18.51 -16.28
N TYR A 314 0.64 -19.05 -15.52
CA TYR A 314 1.16 -18.42 -14.31
C TYR A 314 2.44 -17.63 -14.63
N TRP A 315 2.41 -16.32 -14.40
CA TRP A 315 3.52 -15.40 -14.69
C TRP A 315 4.50 -15.26 -13.53
N GLY A 316 4.15 -15.73 -12.33
CA GLY A 316 4.92 -15.46 -11.13
C GLY A 316 4.79 -14.01 -10.65
N SER A 317 5.77 -13.59 -9.84
CA SER A 317 5.90 -12.21 -9.39
C SER A 317 6.85 -11.48 -10.36
N PRO A 318 6.40 -10.44 -11.08
CA PRO A 318 7.27 -9.66 -11.95
C PRO A 318 8.49 -9.14 -11.19
N ALA A 319 9.65 -9.22 -11.80
CA ALA A 319 10.90 -8.72 -11.24
C ALA A 319 11.10 -7.22 -11.53
N SER A 320 10.36 -6.67 -12.49
CA SER A 320 10.46 -5.28 -12.94
C SER A 320 9.11 -4.70 -13.34
N LEU A 321 9.02 -3.36 -13.41
CA LEU A 321 7.87 -2.66 -13.95
C LEU A 321 7.60 -3.09 -15.40
N ALA A 322 8.64 -3.27 -16.23
CA ALA A 322 8.47 -3.69 -17.62
C ALA A 322 7.78 -5.07 -17.75
N GLU A 323 8.14 -6.03 -16.90
CA GLU A 323 7.46 -7.33 -16.85
C GLU A 323 6.00 -7.21 -16.39
N LYS A 324 5.73 -6.36 -15.39
CA LYS A 324 4.37 -6.07 -14.92
C LYS A 324 3.52 -5.42 -16.02
N VAL A 325 4.08 -4.47 -16.74
CA VAL A 325 3.41 -3.82 -17.89
C VAL A 325 3.17 -4.82 -19.02
N ALA A 326 4.14 -5.69 -19.33
CA ALA A 326 3.96 -6.76 -20.32
C ALA A 326 2.82 -7.72 -19.93
N PHE A 327 2.68 -8.02 -18.63
CA PHE A 327 1.53 -8.78 -18.13
C PHE A 327 0.22 -8.05 -18.45
N TYR A 328 0.07 -6.77 -18.04
CA TYR A 328 -1.17 -6.02 -18.30
C TYR A 328 -1.48 -5.93 -19.80
N LYS A 329 -0.49 -5.64 -20.64
CA LYS A 329 -0.65 -5.53 -22.11
C LYS A 329 -1.12 -6.84 -22.76
N SER A 330 -0.93 -7.99 -22.11
CA SER A 330 -1.40 -9.29 -22.60
C SER A 330 -2.87 -9.58 -22.30
N LEU A 331 -3.58 -8.67 -21.61
CA LEU A 331 -4.92 -8.91 -21.10
C LEU A 331 -6.00 -8.24 -21.95
N SER A 332 -7.16 -8.90 -22.05
CA SER A 332 -8.40 -8.29 -22.54
C SER A 332 -9.25 -7.66 -21.42
N VAL A 333 -9.11 -8.15 -20.19
CA VAL A 333 -9.79 -7.68 -18.99
C VAL A 333 -9.02 -8.08 -17.73
N LEU A 334 -9.00 -7.23 -16.70
CA LEU A 334 -8.47 -7.60 -15.38
C LEU A 334 -9.63 -7.78 -14.39
N SER A 335 -9.52 -8.82 -13.53
CA SER A 335 -10.43 -9.03 -12.40
C SER A 335 -9.67 -9.50 -11.17
N VAL A 336 -9.85 -8.77 -10.07
CA VAL A 336 -9.35 -9.16 -8.74
C VAL A 336 -10.52 -9.05 -7.76
N PRO A 337 -11.39 -10.08 -7.71
CA PRO A 337 -12.60 -10.06 -6.90
C PRO A 337 -12.27 -10.33 -5.44
N THR A 338 -11.71 -9.32 -4.77
CA THR A 338 -11.31 -9.39 -3.36
C THR A 338 -12.48 -9.85 -2.50
N VAL A 339 -12.19 -10.66 -1.48
CA VAL A 339 -13.19 -11.11 -0.50
C VAL A 339 -13.43 -10.02 0.55
N TYR A 340 -12.38 -9.34 0.94
CA TYR A 340 -12.45 -8.15 1.80
C TYR A 340 -12.73 -6.88 0.98
N GLN A 341 -13.16 -5.84 1.68
CA GLN A 341 -13.47 -4.56 1.07
C GLN A 341 -12.18 -3.78 0.80
N GLU A 342 -11.71 -3.81 -0.43
CA GLU A 342 -10.45 -3.20 -0.88
C GLU A 342 -10.42 -1.69 -0.61
N PRO A 343 -9.42 -1.15 0.12
CA PRO A 343 -9.35 0.27 0.45
C PRO A 343 -8.87 1.19 -0.69
N LYS A 344 -8.07 0.66 -1.64
CA LYS A 344 -7.37 1.46 -2.66
C LYS A 344 -7.53 0.95 -4.10
N GLY A 345 -7.19 -0.29 -4.37
CA GLY A 345 -7.29 -0.89 -5.70
C GLY A 345 -6.23 -0.41 -6.70
N LEU A 346 -4.95 -0.28 -6.31
CA LEU A 346 -3.87 0.16 -7.20
C LEU A 346 -3.78 -0.64 -8.49
N PHE A 347 -3.96 -1.96 -8.43
CA PHE A 347 -3.96 -2.84 -9.60
C PHE A 347 -5.06 -2.51 -10.63
N VAL A 348 -6.16 -1.89 -10.19
CA VAL A 348 -7.23 -1.39 -11.08
C VAL A 348 -6.71 -0.20 -11.89
N LEU A 349 -6.06 0.75 -11.21
CA LEU A 349 -5.47 1.93 -11.85
C LEU A 349 -4.33 1.52 -12.79
N GLU A 350 -3.47 0.60 -12.40
CA GLU A 350 -2.37 0.08 -13.23
C GLU A 350 -2.89 -0.62 -14.49
N ALA A 351 -3.94 -1.44 -14.39
CA ALA A 351 -4.55 -2.09 -15.54
C ALA A 351 -5.12 -1.05 -16.53
N MET A 352 -5.91 -0.10 -16.02
CA MET A 352 -6.49 0.98 -16.84
C MET A 352 -5.40 1.87 -17.45
N ALA A 353 -4.32 2.15 -16.73
CA ALA A 353 -3.16 2.89 -17.26
C ALA A 353 -2.50 2.19 -18.46
N ASN A 354 -2.66 0.89 -18.60
CA ASN A 354 -2.20 0.10 -19.74
C ASN A 354 -3.33 -0.23 -20.74
N GLY A 355 -4.46 0.47 -20.69
CA GLY A 355 -5.56 0.29 -21.63
C GLY A 355 -6.39 -0.97 -21.42
N VAL A 356 -6.37 -1.55 -20.22
CA VAL A 356 -7.09 -2.78 -19.88
C VAL A 356 -8.31 -2.43 -19.02
N PRO A 357 -9.54 -2.73 -19.49
CA PRO A 357 -10.75 -2.54 -18.70
C PRO A 357 -10.80 -3.56 -17.56
N VAL A 358 -11.57 -3.26 -16.51
CA VAL A 358 -11.65 -4.13 -15.34
C VAL A 358 -13.07 -4.59 -15.04
N VAL A 359 -13.21 -5.74 -14.38
CA VAL A 359 -14.46 -6.20 -13.75
C VAL A 359 -14.19 -6.49 -12.28
N GLN A 360 -14.81 -5.73 -11.38
CA GLN A 360 -14.53 -5.77 -9.94
C GLN A 360 -15.81 -5.96 -9.12
N PRO A 361 -15.72 -6.46 -7.88
CA PRO A 361 -16.89 -6.57 -7.00
C PRO A 361 -17.37 -5.17 -6.54
N ALA A 362 -18.68 -5.04 -6.38
CA ALA A 362 -19.33 -3.78 -5.98
C ALA A 362 -19.18 -3.51 -4.47
N HIS A 363 -17.97 -3.43 -3.98
CA HIS A 363 -17.66 -3.10 -2.58
C HIS A 363 -16.31 -2.38 -2.44
N GLY A 364 -15.99 -1.92 -1.23
CA GLY A 364 -14.74 -1.22 -0.96
C GLY A 364 -14.64 0.08 -1.78
N ALA A 365 -13.44 0.41 -2.21
CA ALA A 365 -13.17 1.58 -3.05
C ALA A 365 -13.50 1.37 -4.55
N PHE A 366 -13.83 0.14 -4.98
CA PHE A 366 -14.07 -0.15 -6.39
C PHE A 366 -15.23 0.66 -6.99
N PRO A 367 -16.41 0.84 -6.31
CA PRO A 367 -17.45 1.70 -6.84
C PRO A 367 -16.99 3.11 -7.16
N GLU A 368 -16.26 3.77 -6.25
CA GLU A 368 -15.72 5.12 -6.47
C GLU A 368 -14.72 5.16 -7.64
N LEU A 369 -13.83 4.15 -7.72
CA LEU A 369 -12.85 4.05 -8.80
C LEU A 369 -13.53 3.87 -10.16
N ILE A 370 -14.50 2.96 -10.26
CA ILE A 370 -15.21 2.66 -11.51
C ILE A 370 -16.09 3.84 -11.93
N GLU A 371 -16.80 4.47 -10.99
CA GLU A 371 -17.60 5.68 -11.27
C GLU A 371 -16.72 6.82 -11.80
N LYS A 372 -15.56 7.06 -11.18
CA LYS A 372 -14.66 8.14 -11.58
C LYS A 372 -13.96 7.87 -12.90
N THR A 373 -13.57 6.61 -13.16
CA THR A 373 -12.78 6.23 -14.34
C THR A 373 -13.63 5.80 -15.52
N GLU A 374 -14.84 5.33 -15.29
CA GLU A 374 -15.73 4.69 -16.30
C GLU A 374 -15.01 3.55 -17.07
N GLY A 375 -13.93 2.99 -16.48
CA GLY A 375 -13.03 2.02 -17.12
C GLY A 375 -13.38 0.57 -16.85
N GLY A 376 -14.57 0.25 -16.32
CA GLY A 376 -14.90 -1.12 -15.96
C GLY A 376 -16.34 -1.38 -15.59
N LEU A 377 -16.57 -2.59 -15.09
CA LEU A 377 -17.87 -3.07 -14.63
C LEU A 377 -17.80 -3.49 -13.17
N LEU A 378 -18.94 -3.36 -12.48
CA LEU A 378 -19.13 -3.87 -11.13
C LEU A 378 -20.05 -5.10 -11.15
N VAL A 379 -19.72 -6.10 -10.33
CA VAL A 379 -20.51 -7.32 -10.12
C VAL A 379 -20.78 -7.55 -8.64
N PRO A 380 -21.79 -8.32 -8.26
CA PRO A 380 -22.02 -8.69 -6.88
C PRO A 380 -20.80 -9.39 -6.28
N PRO A 381 -20.37 -9.04 -5.04
CA PRO A 381 -19.24 -9.66 -4.37
C PRO A 381 -19.47 -11.17 -4.16
N GLY A 382 -18.43 -11.98 -4.38
CA GLY A 382 -18.49 -13.43 -4.15
C GLY A 382 -19.36 -14.22 -5.14
N ASP A 383 -19.71 -13.62 -6.28
CA ASP A 383 -20.53 -14.28 -7.33
C ASP A 383 -19.70 -14.59 -8.59
N PRO A 384 -19.11 -15.80 -8.71
CA PRO A 384 -18.37 -16.21 -9.89
C PRO A 384 -19.19 -16.25 -11.18
N ARG A 385 -20.51 -16.46 -11.09
CA ARG A 385 -21.38 -16.45 -12.27
C ARG A 385 -21.55 -15.03 -12.81
N ALA A 386 -21.87 -14.08 -11.94
CA ALA A 386 -21.98 -12.69 -12.35
C ALA A 386 -20.65 -12.16 -12.93
N LEU A 387 -19.51 -12.65 -12.40
CA LEU A 387 -18.17 -12.32 -12.93
C LEU A 387 -18.00 -12.90 -14.35
N ALA A 388 -18.37 -14.16 -14.57
CA ALA A 388 -18.32 -14.80 -15.89
C ALA A 388 -19.26 -14.13 -16.90
N ASP A 389 -20.47 -13.75 -16.48
CA ASP A 389 -21.46 -13.07 -17.33
C ASP A 389 -20.97 -11.66 -17.72
N ALA A 390 -20.28 -10.95 -16.84
CA ALA A 390 -19.64 -9.67 -17.15
C ALA A 390 -18.49 -9.83 -18.16
N TRP A 391 -17.66 -10.86 -18.04
CA TRP A 391 -16.65 -11.18 -19.05
C TRP A 391 -17.26 -11.53 -20.40
N GLU A 392 -18.38 -12.30 -20.40
CA GLU A 392 -19.10 -12.63 -21.61
C GLU A 392 -19.60 -11.39 -22.34
N ARG A 393 -20.15 -10.42 -21.60
CA ARG A 393 -20.56 -9.13 -22.18
C ARG A 393 -19.38 -8.43 -22.87
N LEU A 394 -18.21 -8.39 -22.22
CA LEU A 394 -17.00 -7.78 -22.80
C LEU A 394 -16.40 -8.59 -23.95
N TYR A 395 -16.59 -9.90 -23.96
CA TYR A 395 -16.16 -10.79 -25.03
C TYR A 395 -17.01 -10.58 -26.28
N LEU A 396 -18.32 -10.53 -26.13
CA LEU A 396 -19.27 -10.42 -27.24
C LEU A 396 -19.37 -9.01 -27.81
N ASP A 397 -19.24 -7.99 -26.96
CA ASP A 397 -19.30 -6.58 -27.37
C ASP A 397 -17.90 -5.94 -27.30
N ARG A 398 -17.16 -6.16 -28.41
CA ARG A 398 -15.81 -5.62 -28.56
C ARG A 398 -15.75 -4.09 -28.51
N GLU A 399 -16.72 -3.41 -29.13
CA GLU A 399 -16.75 -1.96 -29.14
C GLU A 399 -16.95 -1.38 -27.74
N TYR A 400 -17.84 -2.01 -26.97
CA TYR A 400 -18.06 -1.64 -25.59
C TYR A 400 -16.82 -1.88 -24.73
N ARG A 401 -16.13 -3.03 -24.89
CA ARG A 401 -14.86 -3.30 -24.19
C ARG A 401 -13.81 -2.24 -24.49
N LEU A 402 -13.60 -1.88 -25.75
CA LEU A 402 -12.66 -0.85 -26.17
C LEU A 402 -13.07 0.55 -25.69
N LYS A 403 -14.37 0.83 -25.60
CA LYS A 403 -14.86 2.07 -25.00
C LYS A 403 -14.44 2.17 -23.53
N LEU A 404 -14.70 1.13 -22.72
CA LEU A 404 -14.29 1.10 -21.31
C LEU A 404 -12.75 1.21 -21.16
N ALA A 405 -12.01 0.51 -22.03
CA ALA A 405 -10.55 0.58 -22.05
C ALA A 405 -10.04 2.02 -22.27
N ARG A 406 -10.59 2.73 -23.26
CA ARG A 406 -10.24 4.14 -23.55
C ARG A 406 -10.62 5.07 -22.40
N GLN A 407 -11.84 4.94 -21.88
CA GLN A 407 -12.29 5.77 -20.76
C GLN A 407 -11.39 5.57 -19.53
N GLY A 408 -11.11 4.33 -19.16
CA GLY A 408 -10.20 4.03 -18.04
C GLY A 408 -8.81 4.60 -18.24
N TYR A 409 -8.24 4.41 -19.44
CA TYR A 409 -6.92 4.91 -19.82
C TYR A 409 -6.79 6.43 -19.70
N GLU A 410 -7.75 7.16 -20.25
CA GLU A 410 -7.75 8.63 -20.24
C GLU A 410 -8.00 9.18 -18.84
N ARG A 411 -8.97 8.62 -18.12
CA ARG A 411 -9.37 9.13 -16.81
C ARG A 411 -8.39 8.79 -15.70
N VAL A 412 -7.69 7.65 -15.76
CA VAL A 412 -6.58 7.39 -14.82
C VAL A 412 -5.48 8.44 -14.97
N ARG A 413 -5.12 8.80 -16.20
CA ARG A 413 -4.15 9.86 -16.45
C ARG A 413 -4.62 11.23 -15.98
N GLN A 414 -5.90 11.50 -16.12
CA GLN A 414 -6.49 12.77 -15.72
C GLN A 414 -6.65 12.91 -14.20
N PHE A 415 -6.99 11.82 -13.48
CA PHE A 415 -7.45 11.90 -12.10
C PHE A 415 -6.61 11.12 -11.09
N TYR A 416 -5.73 10.24 -11.54
CA TYR A 416 -4.99 9.32 -10.67
C TYR A 416 -3.49 9.25 -10.97
N SER A 417 -2.92 10.32 -11.55
CA SER A 417 -1.47 10.41 -11.72
C SER A 417 -0.78 10.74 -10.40
N ALA A 418 0.44 10.25 -10.23
CA ALA A 418 1.28 10.56 -9.07
C ALA A 418 1.59 12.05 -8.96
N GLU A 419 1.71 12.75 -10.11
CA GLU A 419 1.94 14.19 -10.16
C GLU A 419 0.75 14.96 -9.57
N LEU A 420 -0.48 14.58 -9.93
CA LEU A 420 -1.68 15.21 -9.37
C LEU A 420 -1.81 14.91 -7.87
N MET A 421 -1.58 13.65 -7.46
CA MET A 421 -1.55 13.25 -6.06
C MET A 421 -0.55 14.10 -5.26
N ALA A 422 0.66 14.28 -5.77
CA ALA A 422 1.68 15.11 -5.09
C ALA A 422 1.27 16.57 -5.02
N THR A 423 0.74 17.14 -6.11
CA THR A 423 0.30 18.54 -6.16
C THR A 423 -0.79 18.82 -5.12
N GLU A 424 -1.85 17.99 -5.07
CA GLU A 424 -2.94 18.16 -4.11
C GLU A 424 -2.46 17.93 -2.66
N SER A 425 -1.61 16.93 -2.45
CA SER A 425 -1.03 16.66 -1.12
C SER A 425 -0.16 17.81 -0.63
N LEU A 426 0.70 18.36 -1.47
CA LEU A 426 1.55 19.51 -1.10
C LEU A 426 0.74 20.77 -0.82
N GLN A 427 -0.33 21.02 -1.57
CA GLN A 427 -1.27 22.11 -1.28
C GLN A 427 -1.96 21.91 0.08
N PHE A 428 -2.46 20.70 0.34
CA PHE A 428 -3.05 20.37 1.63
C PHE A 428 -2.04 20.57 2.77
N PHE A 429 -0.83 20.04 2.65
CA PHE A 429 0.21 20.17 3.67
C PHE A 429 0.63 21.62 3.91
N GLN A 430 0.78 22.41 2.85
CA GLN A 430 1.11 23.84 2.98
C GLN A 430 0.04 24.58 3.81
N THR A 431 -1.26 24.31 3.54
CA THR A 431 -2.33 24.94 4.33
C THR A 431 -2.27 24.57 5.81
N ARG A 432 -1.82 23.35 6.14
CA ARG A 432 -1.69 22.88 7.52
C ARG A 432 -0.48 23.51 8.23
N VAL A 433 0.64 23.63 7.54
CA VAL A 433 1.84 24.32 8.06
C VAL A 433 1.53 25.79 8.32
N ASP A 434 0.87 26.47 7.38
CA ASP A 434 0.50 27.88 7.51
C ASP A 434 -0.48 28.09 8.68
N ALA A 435 -1.47 27.20 8.85
CA ALA A 435 -2.43 27.28 9.94
C ALA A 435 -1.80 27.00 11.32
N ALA A 436 -0.80 26.12 11.39
CA ALA A 436 -0.09 25.81 12.62
C ALA A 436 0.87 26.95 13.05
N GLY A 437 1.16 27.93 12.19
CA GLY A 437 2.17 28.96 12.45
C GLY A 437 3.57 28.39 12.65
N PHE A 438 3.81 27.19 12.10
CA PHE A 438 5.04 26.44 12.30
C PHE A 438 6.19 27.13 11.54
N VAL A 439 7.04 27.85 12.26
CA VAL A 439 8.29 28.42 11.76
C VAL A 439 9.43 27.53 12.23
N LYS A 440 10.09 26.88 11.31
CA LYS A 440 11.31 26.12 11.60
C LYS A 440 12.37 27.09 12.16
N ASN A 441 12.91 26.80 13.33
CA ASN A 441 14.08 27.50 13.81
C ASN A 441 15.23 27.24 12.81
N GLU A 442 15.79 28.30 12.20
CA GLU A 442 16.99 28.13 11.40
C GLU A 442 18.07 27.46 12.27
N PRO A 443 18.80 26.47 11.75
CA PRO A 443 19.87 25.87 12.51
C PRO A 443 20.84 27.01 12.89
N GLN A 444 21.04 27.21 14.20
CA GLN A 444 22.09 28.10 14.67
C GLN A 444 23.42 27.55 14.14
N LEU A 445 23.96 28.17 13.12
CA LEU A 445 25.33 27.93 12.70
C LEU A 445 26.21 28.17 13.92
N THR A 446 26.61 27.10 14.60
CA THR A 446 27.70 27.20 15.59
C THR A 446 28.93 27.66 14.83
N PRO A 447 29.55 28.77 15.20
CA PRO A 447 30.80 29.17 14.58
C PRO A 447 31.81 28.03 14.83
N ASP A 448 32.46 27.58 13.76
CA ASP A 448 33.59 26.66 13.82
C ASP A 448 34.62 27.18 14.84
N PRO A 449 35.19 26.30 15.68
CA PRO A 449 36.20 26.63 16.66
C PRO A 449 37.53 27.07 16.06
#